data_40ab434bea77a66e450aea3e3b3209d5
#
_entry.id   40ab434bea77a66e450aea3e3b3209d5
#
_cell.length_a   1.000
_cell.length_b   1.000
_cell.length_c   1.000
_cell.angle_alpha   90.00
_cell.angle_beta   90.00
_cell.angle_gamma   90.00
#
_symmetry.space_group_name_H-M   'P 1'
#
loop_
_entity.id
_entity.type
_entity.pdbx_description
1 polymer ?
#
loop_
_entity_poly.entity_id
_entity_poly.type
_entity_poly.pdbx_seq_one_letter_code
_entity_poly.pdbx_strand_id
1 'polypeptide(L)'
;MKNKIFIIFYLFFILSCRSKPIMPDSDSAQTVTGKVDKKNFFSIVLRKKEEEYLAPVIPQKEEEPVIYTLTFIAAGDNLFHDSLINSHLINGVYDFSSIYTEVKSIIQNADLAFINQETVMAGESFGYSGYPAFNTPQSLAKTHLDTGFDIINLANNHAMDKGAAGLRSTLDYLDTIKEFTVIGARKEGPSARIITKNNITLGFLSYTFSLNGYPLPRDNPNLVSMIERKKMEEEITSLHPLCDFLIVSMHWGDEYLLQPNKFQTDLAAFLSQLNVDLIIGHHPHVLQRVDKLPRPDGKETLCYYSLGNFVSHQRERERIIGGMLSLTFVKKSTGELSIENYGIIPVITHYDRSFKNTKIYPLYSYTQELLNAHGLKNFERGLSFEFFNGVTDRLNAPIIRSNPFTILP
;
A
#
# COMPACT_ATOMS: atom_id res chain seq x y z
N MET A 1 17.59 14.10 50.87
CA MET A 1 18.97 13.56 50.96
C MET A 1 19.38 13.03 49.60
N LYS A 2 20.35 13.74 49.05
CA LYS A 2 21.37 13.42 48.04
C LYS A 2 21.02 12.61 46.79
N ASN A 3 21.01 13.36 45.71
CA ASN A 3 21.19 12.99 44.28
C ASN A 3 22.44 12.11 44.07
N LYS A 4 22.36 11.18 43.12
CA LYS A 4 23.51 10.78 42.30
C LYS A 4 23.08 10.62 40.84
N ILE A 5 23.54 11.57 40.05
CA ILE A 5 23.53 11.55 38.57
C ILE A 5 24.73 10.69 38.16
N PHE A 6 24.49 9.67 37.33
CA PHE A 6 25.56 8.95 36.63
C PHE A 6 25.61 9.45 35.17
N ILE A 7 26.69 10.16 34.86
CA ILE A 7 27.07 10.54 33.49
C ILE A 7 28.02 9.44 32.99
N ILE A 8 27.67 8.74 31.94
CA ILE A 8 28.53 7.80 31.23
C ILE A 8 29.08 8.51 29.98
N PHE A 9 30.41 8.76 30.03
CA PHE A 9 31.19 9.22 28.88
C PHE A 9 31.48 8.01 27.97
N TYR A 10 31.08 8.07 26.70
CA TYR A 10 31.62 7.19 25.68
C TYR A 10 32.85 7.83 25.03
N LEU A 11 34.01 7.20 25.24
CA LEU A 11 35.27 7.54 24.57
C LEU A 11 35.23 6.91 23.15
N PHE A 12 35.31 7.72 22.11
CA PHE A 12 35.61 7.27 20.77
C PHE A 12 37.11 7.02 20.62
N PHE A 13 37.48 5.77 20.37
CA PHE A 13 38.84 5.41 19.90
C PHE A 13 38.91 5.56 18.39
N ILE A 14 39.64 6.58 17.93
CA ILE A 14 40.05 6.71 16.54
C ILE A 14 41.39 5.97 16.39
N LEU A 15 41.37 4.80 15.70
CA LEU A 15 42.58 4.13 15.25
C LEU A 15 43.08 4.77 13.96
N SER A 16 44.13 5.58 14.06
CA SER A 16 44.90 6.11 12.94
C SER A 16 45.93 5.04 12.52
N CYS A 17 45.76 4.38 11.40
CA CYS A 17 46.81 3.62 10.73
C CYS A 17 47.76 4.58 10.02
N ARG A 18 48.93 4.81 10.60
CA ARG A 18 50.08 5.40 9.91
C ARG A 18 50.87 4.30 9.21
N SER A 19 50.87 4.27 7.88
CA SER A 19 51.83 3.55 7.07
C SER A 19 53.12 4.35 6.97
N LYS A 20 54.24 3.72 7.36
CA LYS A 20 55.60 4.28 7.22
C LYS A 20 56.04 4.20 5.73
N PRO A 21 56.77 5.20 5.20
CA PRO A 21 57.38 5.09 3.89
C PRO A 21 58.63 4.21 3.95
N ILE A 22 58.76 3.32 2.96
CA ILE A 22 59.96 2.49 2.70
C ILE A 22 60.96 3.36 1.98
N MET A 23 62.15 3.56 2.55
CA MET A 23 63.30 4.14 1.86
C MET A 23 63.99 3.05 1.03
N PRO A 24 64.46 3.35 -0.18
CA PRO A 24 65.37 2.44 -0.87
C PRO A 24 66.82 2.65 -0.49
N ASP A 25 67.54 1.54 -0.38
CA ASP A 25 68.93 1.47 -0.04
C ASP A 25 69.84 2.19 -1.01
N SER A 26 70.84 2.85 -0.44
CA SER A 26 72.01 3.43 -1.10
C SER A 26 73.01 2.33 -1.49
N ASP A 27 73.37 2.21 -2.77
CA ASP A 27 74.78 1.92 -3.12
C ASP A 27 75.00 2.10 -4.65
N SER A 28 75.84 3.02 -4.95
CA SER A 28 76.89 3.07 -6.02
C SER A 28 77.10 4.50 -6.50
N ALA A 29 77.99 5.20 -5.81
CA ALA A 29 78.57 6.44 -6.29
C ALA A 29 79.77 6.12 -7.21
N GLN A 30 79.60 6.31 -8.51
CA GLN A 30 80.75 6.47 -9.42
C GLN A 30 81.10 7.95 -9.59
N THR A 31 82.30 8.25 -9.12
CA THR A 31 82.91 9.61 -9.21
C THR A 31 83.42 9.83 -10.65
N VAL A 32 82.81 10.76 -11.37
CA VAL A 32 83.33 11.29 -12.65
C VAL A 32 83.81 12.71 -12.36
N THR A 33 85.14 12.90 -12.37
CA THR A 33 85.78 14.21 -12.33
C THR A 33 85.87 14.83 -13.72
N GLY A 34 85.02 15.80 -14.01
CA GLY A 34 85.10 16.63 -15.21
C GLY A 34 84.80 18.06 -14.83
N LYS A 35 85.75 18.99 -15.21
CA LYS A 35 85.60 20.43 -15.00
C LYS A 35 84.36 20.92 -15.75
N VAL A 36 83.35 21.40 -15.05
CA VAL A 36 82.16 22.02 -15.62
C VAL A 36 82.26 23.52 -15.50
N ASP A 37 82.19 24.18 -16.69
CA ASP A 37 82.19 25.64 -16.85
C ASP A 37 80.89 26.22 -16.20
N LYS A 38 81.11 27.11 -15.22
CA LYS A 38 80.05 27.71 -14.39
C LYS A 38 78.99 28.54 -15.17
N LYS A 39 79.20 28.85 -16.47
CA LYS A 39 78.20 29.61 -17.23
C LYS A 39 77.10 28.77 -17.86
N ASN A 40 77.30 27.47 -18.02
CA ASN A 40 76.29 26.59 -18.59
C ASN A 40 75.42 25.87 -17.57
N PHE A 41 75.75 25.94 -16.29
CA PHE A 41 75.02 25.23 -15.20
C PHE A 41 73.66 25.91 -14.88
N PHE A 42 73.61 27.25 -14.98
CA PHE A 42 72.42 28.02 -14.71
C PHE A 42 71.27 27.89 -15.78
N SER A 43 71.67 27.61 -17.05
CA SER A 43 70.69 27.50 -18.13
C SER A 43 70.00 26.09 -18.21
N ILE A 44 70.61 25.07 -17.59
CA ILE A 44 70.06 23.70 -17.58
C ILE A 44 69.13 23.50 -16.38
N VAL A 45 69.35 24.19 -15.26
CA VAL A 45 68.52 24.09 -14.07
C VAL A 45 67.20 24.82 -14.18
N LEU A 46 67.07 25.83 -15.09
CA LEU A 46 65.86 26.60 -15.28
C LEU A 46 64.92 26.06 -16.38
N ARG A 47 65.21 24.88 -16.99
CA ARG A 47 64.38 24.27 -18.01
C ARG A 47 63.73 22.93 -17.56
N LYS A 48 63.95 22.47 -16.34
CA LYS A 48 63.09 21.46 -15.68
C LYS A 48 61.99 22.15 -14.93
N LYS A 49 61.15 22.92 -15.61
CA LYS A 49 59.84 23.24 -15.15
C LYS A 49 59.02 21.96 -15.26
N GLU A 50 58.62 21.44 -14.13
CA GLU A 50 57.56 20.54 -13.86
C GLU A 50 56.61 20.31 -15.05
N GLU A 51 56.81 19.29 -15.86
CA GLU A 51 55.73 18.57 -16.43
C GLU A 51 55.10 17.80 -15.29
N GLU A 52 54.13 18.42 -14.59
CA GLU A 52 53.18 17.75 -13.75
C GLU A 52 52.51 16.68 -14.62
N TYR A 53 52.92 15.45 -14.44
CA TYR A 53 52.24 14.30 -15.02
C TYR A 53 50.84 14.28 -14.36
N LEU A 54 49.87 14.99 -14.97
CA LEU A 54 48.47 14.76 -14.72
C LEU A 54 48.22 13.33 -15.16
N ALA A 55 48.20 12.42 -14.17
CA ALA A 55 47.72 11.07 -14.40
C ALA A 55 46.36 11.17 -15.13
N PRO A 56 46.14 10.42 -16.22
CA PRO A 56 44.88 10.47 -16.92
C PRO A 56 43.77 10.20 -15.88
N VAL A 57 42.86 11.18 -15.72
CA VAL A 57 41.65 11.01 -14.97
C VAL A 57 40.88 9.96 -15.74
N ILE A 58 41.01 8.70 -15.31
CA ILE A 58 40.15 7.62 -15.79
C ILE A 58 38.73 8.01 -15.35
N PRO A 59 37.81 8.31 -16.28
CA PRO A 59 36.45 8.61 -15.91
C PRO A 59 35.95 7.42 -15.10
N GLN A 60 35.62 7.64 -13.82
CA GLN A 60 34.94 6.64 -13.04
C GLN A 60 33.65 6.36 -13.82
N LYS A 61 33.48 5.12 -14.27
CA LYS A 61 32.23 4.66 -14.85
C LYS A 61 31.18 4.88 -13.79
N GLU A 62 30.26 5.85 -13.99
CA GLU A 62 29.12 6.02 -13.11
C GLU A 62 28.39 4.69 -13.08
N GLU A 63 28.35 4.08 -11.91
CA GLU A 63 27.58 2.85 -11.71
C GLU A 63 26.09 3.19 -11.90
N GLU A 64 25.43 2.44 -12.75
CA GLU A 64 23.99 2.62 -12.93
C GLU A 64 23.28 2.39 -11.58
N PRO A 65 22.28 3.22 -11.24
CA PRO A 65 21.60 3.10 -9.95
C PRO A 65 20.89 1.75 -9.87
N VAL A 66 21.02 1.09 -8.72
CA VAL A 66 20.22 -0.10 -8.41
C VAL A 66 18.76 0.33 -8.24
N ILE A 67 17.86 -0.40 -8.89
CA ILE A 67 16.42 -0.14 -8.86
C ILE A 67 15.75 -1.22 -7.99
N TYR A 68 15.04 -0.80 -6.95
CA TYR A 68 14.18 -1.64 -6.12
C TYR A 68 12.73 -1.43 -6.53
N THR A 69 11.96 -2.51 -6.64
CA THR A 69 10.54 -2.48 -6.99
C THR A 69 9.71 -3.25 -6.00
N LEU A 70 8.50 -2.76 -5.74
CA LEU A 70 7.50 -3.44 -4.93
C LEU A 70 6.14 -3.31 -5.62
N THR A 71 5.59 -4.43 -6.04
CA THR A 71 4.26 -4.50 -6.63
C THR A 71 3.19 -4.51 -5.54
N PHE A 72 2.16 -3.69 -5.72
CA PHE A 72 1.10 -3.51 -4.74
C PHE A 72 -0.28 -3.63 -5.37
N ILE A 73 -1.17 -4.36 -4.70
CA ILE A 73 -2.57 -4.46 -5.10
C ILE A 73 -3.47 -4.13 -3.90
N ALA A 74 -4.57 -3.40 -4.13
CA ALA A 74 -5.57 -3.16 -3.11
C ALA A 74 -6.97 -3.41 -3.66
N ALA A 75 -7.76 -4.16 -2.91
CA ALA A 75 -9.15 -4.49 -3.22
C ALA A 75 -10.12 -3.54 -2.50
N GLY A 76 -11.29 -3.31 -3.10
CA GLY A 76 -12.37 -2.49 -2.56
C GLY A 76 -13.11 -3.13 -1.38
N ASP A 77 -14.39 -2.77 -1.22
CA ASP A 77 -15.21 -3.11 -0.07
C ASP A 77 -15.59 -4.60 -0.07
N ASN A 78 -15.13 -5.32 0.96
CA ASN A 78 -15.44 -6.73 1.18
C ASN A 78 -16.61 -6.84 2.16
N LEU A 79 -17.84 -6.89 1.61
CA LEU A 79 -19.10 -6.70 2.36
C LEU A 79 -19.98 -7.93 2.31
N PHE A 80 -20.10 -8.67 3.45
CA PHE A 80 -20.76 -9.97 3.54
C PHE A 80 -22.21 -9.88 4.03
N HIS A 81 -23.16 -9.89 3.10
CA HIS A 81 -24.61 -9.99 3.41
C HIS A 81 -25.03 -11.40 3.83
N ASP A 82 -26.21 -11.54 4.48
CA ASP A 82 -26.74 -12.84 4.93
C ASP A 82 -26.78 -13.90 3.81
N SER A 83 -27.21 -13.50 2.61
CA SER A 83 -27.26 -14.42 1.47
C SER A 83 -25.88 -14.93 1.06
N LEU A 84 -24.83 -14.10 1.19
CA LEU A 84 -23.46 -14.49 0.92
C LEU A 84 -22.93 -15.43 2.01
N ILE A 85 -23.15 -15.12 3.29
CA ILE A 85 -22.75 -15.96 4.41
C ILE A 85 -23.44 -17.32 4.31
N ASN A 86 -24.77 -17.33 4.18
CA ASN A 86 -25.58 -18.55 4.19
C ASN A 86 -25.31 -19.47 2.98
N SER A 87 -25.02 -18.90 1.81
CA SER A 87 -24.71 -19.69 0.61
C SER A 87 -23.35 -20.41 0.67
N HIS A 88 -22.50 -20.06 1.63
CA HIS A 88 -21.18 -20.65 1.84
C HIS A 88 -21.08 -21.51 3.12
N LEU A 89 -22.22 -21.81 3.74
CA LEU A 89 -22.31 -22.82 4.80
C LEU A 89 -22.40 -24.22 4.16
N ILE A 90 -21.29 -24.95 4.11
CA ILE A 90 -21.18 -26.25 3.46
C ILE A 90 -20.91 -27.31 4.54
N ASN A 91 -21.85 -28.26 4.71
CA ASN A 91 -21.73 -29.33 5.71
C ASN A 91 -21.43 -28.83 7.14
N GLY A 92 -22.04 -27.70 7.53
CA GLY A 92 -21.86 -27.10 8.86
C GLY A 92 -20.58 -26.27 9.03
N VAL A 93 -19.79 -26.05 7.96
CA VAL A 93 -18.57 -25.24 7.96
C VAL A 93 -18.72 -24.10 6.96
N TYR A 94 -18.32 -22.89 7.36
CA TYR A 94 -18.25 -21.76 6.45
C TYR A 94 -16.95 -21.80 5.62
N ASP A 95 -17.09 -21.96 4.31
CA ASP A 95 -15.99 -21.96 3.34
C ASP A 95 -16.24 -20.90 2.26
N PHE A 96 -15.40 -19.85 2.24
CA PHE A 96 -15.48 -18.74 1.31
C PHE A 96 -14.43 -18.81 0.20
N SER A 97 -13.63 -19.87 0.14
CA SER A 97 -12.48 -19.99 -0.78
C SER A 97 -12.87 -19.87 -2.26
N SER A 98 -14.06 -20.39 -2.62
CA SER A 98 -14.54 -20.36 -4.00
C SER A 98 -14.80 -18.96 -4.53
N ILE A 99 -15.07 -17.97 -3.65
CA ILE A 99 -15.37 -16.58 -4.02
C ILE A 99 -14.18 -15.94 -4.77
N TYR A 100 -12.95 -16.23 -4.32
CA TYR A 100 -11.74 -15.53 -4.74
C TYR A 100 -10.93 -16.29 -5.81
N THR A 101 -11.40 -17.46 -6.26
CA THR A 101 -10.61 -18.34 -7.15
C THR A 101 -10.11 -17.65 -8.42
N GLU A 102 -10.92 -16.79 -9.02
CA GLU A 102 -10.58 -16.16 -10.32
C GLU A 102 -9.65 -14.93 -10.17
N VAL A 103 -9.49 -14.41 -8.95
CA VAL A 103 -8.60 -13.28 -8.63
C VAL A 103 -7.38 -13.70 -7.82
N LYS A 104 -7.37 -14.92 -7.28
CA LYS A 104 -6.33 -15.41 -6.37
C LYS A 104 -4.92 -15.29 -6.96
N SER A 105 -4.72 -15.72 -8.20
CA SER A 105 -3.39 -15.64 -8.84
C SER A 105 -2.91 -14.20 -9.04
N ILE A 106 -3.82 -13.26 -9.27
CA ILE A 106 -3.48 -11.84 -9.40
C ILE A 106 -2.99 -11.31 -8.06
N ILE A 107 -3.71 -11.63 -6.97
CA ILE A 107 -3.40 -11.17 -5.62
C ILE A 107 -2.08 -11.78 -5.13
N GLN A 108 -1.89 -13.09 -5.31
CA GLN A 108 -0.68 -13.81 -4.89
C GLN A 108 0.59 -13.42 -5.66
N ASN A 109 0.45 -12.87 -6.86
CA ASN A 109 1.60 -12.43 -7.66
C ASN A 109 2.07 -11.00 -7.30
N ALA A 110 1.31 -10.26 -6.51
CA ALA A 110 1.77 -8.98 -5.95
C ALA A 110 2.70 -9.21 -4.76
N ASP A 111 3.64 -8.28 -4.55
CA ASP A 111 4.50 -8.32 -3.36
C ASP A 111 3.71 -8.05 -2.08
N LEU A 112 2.75 -7.13 -2.12
CA LEU A 112 1.84 -6.83 -1.02
C LEU A 112 0.41 -6.64 -1.52
N ALA A 113 -0.55 -7.21 -0.79
CA ALA A 113 -1.96 -7.14 -1.09
C ALA A 113 -2.79 -6.62 0.11
N PHE A 114 -3.67 -5.67 -0.18
CA PHE A 114 -4.53 -4.97 0.77
C PHE A 114 -6.01 -5.26 0.50
N ILE A 115 -6.82 -5.38 1.55
CA ILE A 115 -8.27 -5.49 1.46
C ILE A 115 -8.98 -4.60 2.49
N ASN A 116 -10.06 -3.91 2.06
CA ASN A 116 -10.99 -3.26 2.98
C ASN A 116 -12.01 -4.27 3.49
N GLN A 117 -11.79 -4.82 4.69
CA GLN A 117 -12.73 -5.75 5.34
C GLN A 117 -13.80 -4.92 6.03
N GLU A 118 -14.97 -4.76 5.38
CA GLU A 118 -16.02 -3.84 5.81
C GLU A 118 -17.00 -4.47 6.82
N THR A 119 -16.80 -5.72 7.20
CA THR A 119 -17.60 -6.40 8.23
C THR A 119 -16.71 -6.91 9.34
N VAL A 120 -17.18 -6.83 10.59
CA VAL A 120 -16.48 -7.45 11.72
C VAL A 120 -16.52 -8.99 11.62
N MET A 121 -15.54 -9.64 12.23
CA MET A 121 -15.42 -11.08 12.36
C MET A 121 -15.40 -11.45 13.87
N ALA A 122 -16.47 -11.04 14.57
CA ALA A 122 -16.56 -11.11 16.05
C ALA A 122 -16.68 -12.55 16.59
N GLY A 123 -17.00 -13.50 15.71
CA GLY A 123 -17.18 -14.92 16.09
C GLY A 123 -18.64 -15.30 16.31
N GLU A 124 -18.88 -16.61 16.48
CA GLU A 124 -20.21 -17.21 16.55
C GLU A 124 -21.02 -16.72 17.76
N SER A 125 -20.37 -16.45 18.89
CA SER A 125 -21.05 -15.98 20.13
C SER A 125 -21.76 -14.64 19.97
N PHE A 126 -21.41 -13.84 18.95
CA PHE A 126 -22.07 -12.59 18.60
C PHE A 126 -23.19 -12.76 17.57
N GLY A 127 -23.42 -13.99 17.08
CA GLY A 127 -24.39 -14.32 16.03
C GLY A 127 -23.94 -13.79 14.67
N TYR A 128 -23.81 -14.67 13.67
CA TYR A 128 -23.50 -14.27 12.29
C TYR A 128 -24.69 -13.54 11.67
N SER A 129 -24.42 -12.46 10.95
CA SER A 129 -25.46 -11.60 10.36
C SER A 129 -24.92 -10.72 9.23
N GLY A 130 -25.80 -10.39 8.29
CA GLY A 130 -25.58 -9.33 7.30
C GLY A 130 -26.14 -7.98 7.78
N TYR A 131 -26.62 -7.17 6.80
CA TYR A 131 -27.18 -5.85 7.06
C TYR A 131 -28.38 -5.91 8.04
N PRO A 132 -28.55 -4.94 8.98
CA PRO A 132 -27.74 -3.71 9.12
C PRO A 132 -26.53 -3.84 10.08
N ALA A 133 -26.40 -4.91 10.85
CA ALA A 133 -25.36 -5.11 11.84
C ALA A 133 -24.55 -6.37 11.54
N PHE A 134 -23.54 -6.21 10.69
CA PHE A 134 -22.75 -7.30 10.15
C PHE A 134 -21.92 -8.06 11.20
N ASN A 135 -21.80 -9.37 11.02
CA ASN A 135 -20.81 -10.22 11.66
C ASN A 135 -20.52 -11.44 10.77
N THR A 136 -19.38 -11.45 10.13
CA THR A 136 -18.97 -12.50 9.21
C THR A 136 -18.22 -13.61 9.97
N PRO A 137 -18.37 -14.90 9.60
CA PRO A 137 -17.60 -15.99 10.19
C PRO A 137 -16.09 -15.77 10.11
N GLN A 138 -15.38 -16.07 11.19
CA GLN A 138 -13.93 -15.87 11.31
C GLN A 138 -13.11 -16.68 10.28
N SER A 139 -13.69 -17.77 9.72
CA SER A 139 -13.07 -18.53 8.62
C SER A 139 -12.73 -17.66 7.38
N LEU A 140 -13.39 -16.50 7.23
CA LEU A 140 -13.08 -15.55 6.18
C LEU A 140 -11.65 -15.02 6.27
N ALA A 141 -11.12 -14.78 7.49
CA ALA A 141 -9.74 -14.35 7.65
C ALA A 141 -8.74 -15.38 7.11
N LYS A 142 -9.01 -16.70 7.37
CA LYS A 142 -8.20 -17.75 6.75
C LYS A 142 -8.30 -17.72 5.22
N THR A 143 -9.49 -17.50 4.68
CA THR A 143 -9.67 -17.36 3.23
C THR A 143 -8.88 -16.16 2.68
N HIS A 144 -8.82 -15.03 3.39
CA HIS A 144 -8.00 -13.89 2.99
C HIS A 144 -6.51 -14.24 2.95
N LEU A 145 -6.00 -14.93 3.97
CA LEU A 145 -4.62 -15.40 4.01
C LEU A 145 -4.32 -16.35 2.84
N ASP A 146 -5.16 -17.36 2.64
CA ASP A 146 -5.02 -18.35 1.56
C ASP A 146 -5.14 -17.70 0.16
N THR A 147 -5.83 -16.55 0.05
CA THR A 147 -5.96 -15.76 -1.18
C THR A 147 -4.70 -14.92 -1.44
N GLY A 148 -3.93 -14.57 -0.40
CA GLY A 148 -2.69 -13.83 -0.50
C GLY A 148 -2.78 -12.38 -0.02
N PHE A 149 -3.81 -12.01 0.74
CA PHE A 149 -3.87 -10.69 1.37
C PHE A 149 -2.94 -10.61 2.58
N ASP A 150 -2.19 -9.51 2.68
CA ASP A 150 -1.25 -9.20 3.75
C ASP A 150 -1.79 -8.15 4.72
N ILE A 151 -2.59 -7.19 4.20
CA ILE A 151 -3.06 -6.01 4.94
C ILE A 151 -4.57 -6.01 5.02
N ILE A 152 -5.10 -6.04 6.25
CA ILE A 152 -6.54 -5.99 6.55
C ILE A 152 -6.89 -4.61 7.11
N ASN A 153 -7.71 -3.86 6.37
CA ASN A 153 -8.25 -2.58 6.83
C ASN A 153 -9.56 -2.78 7.55
N LEU A 154 -9.68 -2.21 8.77
CA LEU A 154 -10.88 -2.24 9.61
C LEU A 154 -11.43 -0.84 9.94
N ALA A 155 -10.85 0.26 9.41
CA ALA A 155 -11.45 1.58 9.57
C ALA A 155 -12.58 1.77 8.54
N ASN A 156 -13.80 1.42 8.94
CA ASN A 156 -15.01 1.58 8.15
C ASN A 156 -16.23 1.83 9.06
N ASN A 157 -17.38 2.18 8.48
CA ASN A 157 -18.60 2.48 9.23
C ASN A 157 -19.21 1.27 9.94
N HIS A 158 -18.88 0.04 9.50
CA HIS A 158 -19.35 -1.24 10.08
C HIS A 158 -18.37 -1.82 11.12
N ALA A 159 -17.26 -1.15 11.42
CA ALA A 159 -16.27 -1.61 12.39
C ALA A 159 -16.87 -1.88 13.80
N MET A 160 -17.96 -1.18 14.15
CA MET A 160 -18.59 -1.28 15.47
C MET A 160 -19.96 -1.99 15.47
N ASP A 161 -20.33 -2.71 14.43
CA ASP A 161 -21.66 -3.33 14.30
C ASP A 161 -22.01 -4.35 15.41
N LYS A 162 -21.01 -4.91 16.08
CA LYS A 162 -21.16 -5.74 17.28
C LYS A 162 -20.61 -5.06 18.54
N GLY A 163 -20.59 -3.72 18.51
CA GLY A 163 -20.05 -2.90 19.59
C GLY A 163 -18.54 -3.07 19.78
N ALA A 164 -18.00 -2.43 20.81
CA ALA A 164 -16.57 -2.51 21.13
C ALA A 164 -16.12 -3.96 21.45
N ALA A 165 -16.97 -4.77 22.07
CA ALA A 165 -16.66 -6.16 22.38
C ALA A 165 -16.49 -7.00 21.09
N GLY A 166 -17.37 -6.81 20.10
CA GLY A 166 -17.27 -7.52 18.83
C GLY A 166 -16.03 -7.12 18.03
N LEU A 167 -15.67 -5.82 18.00
CA LEU A 167 -14.44 -5.39 17.35
C LEU A 167 -13.19 -5.90 18.08
N ARG A 168 -13.16 -5.87 19.42
CA ARG A 168 -12.06 -6.46 20.19
C ARG A 168 -11.90 -7.96 19.91
N SER A 169 -13.03 -8.72 19.86
CA SER A 169 -12.99 -10.14 19.48
C SER A 169 -12.45 -10.35 18.06
N THR A 170 -12.81 -9.47 17.10
CA THR A 170 -12.25 -9.49 15.74
C THR A 170 -10.73 -9.28 15.77
N LEU A 171 -10.25 -8.27 16.52
CA LEU A 171 -8.84 -7.97 16.66
C LEU A 171 -8.07 -9.12 17.36
N ASP A 172 -8.65 -9.70 18.43
CA ASP A 172 -8.06 -10.84 19.13
C ASP A 172 -7.87 -12.04 18.20
N TYR A 173 -8.86 -12.31 17.35
CA TYR A 173 -8.77 -13.38 16.37
C TYR A 173 -7.72 -13.09 15.29
N LEU A 174 -7.71 -11.89 14.72
CA LEU A 174 -6.72 -11.50 13.71
C LEU A 174 -5.28 -11.49 14.26
N ASP A 175 -5.10 -11.13 15.54
CA ASP A 175 -3.80 -11.19 16.22
C ASP A 175 -3.23 -12.63 16.32
N THR A 176 -4.05 -13.66 16.13
CA THR A 176 -3.59 -15.04 16.07
C THR A 176 -2.93 -15.39 14.72
N ILE A 177 -3.20 -14.62 13.67
CA ILE A 177 -2.69 -14.80 12.31
C ILE A 177 -1.56 -13.78 12.10
N LYS A 178 -0.32 -14.21 12.32
CA LYS A 178 0.85 -13.31 12.38
C LYS A 178 1.25 -12.72 11.03
N GLU A 179 0.77 -13.30 9.96
CA GLU A 179 0.99 -12.87 8.59
C GLU A 179 0.24 -11.57 8.26
N PHE A 180 -0.83 -11.27 9.00
CA PHE A 180 -1.59 -10.05 8.76
C PHE A 180 -1.01 -8.82 9.43
N THR A 181 -1.01 -7.72 8.68
CA THR A 181 -0.91 -6.36 9.20
C THR A 181 -2.31 -5.75 9.27
N VAL A 182 -2.83 -5.55 10.48
CA VAL A 182 -4.14 -4.90 10.69
C VAL A 182 -3.96 -3.40 10.84
N ILE A 183 -4.76 -2.63 10.08
CA ILE A 183 -4.79 -1.16 10.11
C ILE A 183 -6.19 -0.63 10.39
N GLY A 184 -6.30 0.61 10.84
CA GLY A 184 -7.57 1.32 11.03
C GLY A 184 -8.28 1.05 12.34
N ALA A 185 -8.04 -0.10 12.99
CA ALA A 185 -8.53 -0.42 14.33
C ALA A 185 -7.40 -1.03 15.17
N ARG A 186 -7.45 -0.81 16.50
CA ARG A 186 -6.40 -1.30 17.41
C ARG A 186 -6.87 -1.35 18.86
N LYS A 187 -6.39 -2.32 19.61
CA LYS A 187 -6.62 -2.38 21.06
C LYS A 187 -5.74 -1.38 21.80
N GLU A 188 -4.51 -1.20 21.34
CA GLU A 188 -3.51 -0.28 21.89
C GLU A 188 -2.43 0.04 20.84
N GLY A 189 -1.49 0.90 21.19
CA GLY A 189 -0.35 1.26 20.33
C GLY A 189 -0.67 2.30 19.26
N PRO A 190 0.27 2.54 18.32
CA PRO A 190 0.13 3.54 17.27
C PRO A 190 -0.90 3.13 16.21
N SER A 191 -1.50 4.14 15.56
CA SER A 191 -2.39 3.94 14.39
C SER A 191 -1.59 3.51 13.15
N ALA A 192 -0.39 4.05 13.00
CA ALA A 192 0.49 3.78 11.88
C ALA A 192 1.02 2.33 11.88
N ARG A 193 1.19 1.79 10.67
CA ARG A 193 1.93 0.55 10.43
C ARG A 193 3.01 0.81 9.39
N ILE A 194 4.15 0.17 9.57
CA ILE A 194 5.30 0.26 8.67
C ILE A 194 5.64 -1.14 8.18
N ILE A 195 5.74 -1.30 6.87
CA ILE A 195 6.14 -2.56 6.23
C ILE A 195 7.34 -2.27 5.33
N THR A 196 8.43 -3.01 5.52
CA THR A 196 9.60 -2.97 4.63
C THR A 196 9.69 -4.27 3.84
N LYS A 197 9.67 -4.17 2.52
CA LYS A 197 9.84 -5.28 1.61
C LYS A 197 10.61 -4.82 0.37
N ASN A 198 11.47 -5.66 -0.19
CA ASN A 198 12.28 -5.32 -1.37
C ASN A 198 13.08 -4.00 -1.23
N ASN A 199 13.59 -3.68 -0.04
CA ASN A 199 14.28 -2.41 0.30
C ASN A 199 13.41 -1.15 0.15
N ILE A 200 12.09 -1.29 0.08
CA ILE A 200 11.12 -0.21 0.07
C ILE A 200 10.31 -0.25 1.36
N THR A 201 10.21 0.88 2.03
CA THR A 201 9.47 1.04 3.29
C THR A 201 8.17 1.78 3.02
N LEU A 202 7.04 1.14 3.31
CA LEU A 202 5.70 1.70 3.16
C LEU A 202 5.12 2.03 4.54
N GLY A 203 4.61 3.26 4.71
CA GLY A 203 3.85 3.69 5.87
C GLY A 203 2.35 3.65 5.57
N PHE A 204 1.57 3.09 6.50
CA PHE A 204 0.12 2.96 6.36
C PHE A 204 -0.63 3.65 7.49
N LEU A 205 -1.64 4.44 7.13
CA LEU A 205 -2.68 4.97 7.99
C LEU A 205 -4.04 4.67 7.39
N SER A 206 -5.08 4.60 8.23
CA SER A 206 -6.45 4.39 7.76
C SER A 206 -7.44 5.08 8.66
N TYR A 207 -8.50 5.67 8.08
CA TYR A 207 -9.50 6.45 8.80
C TYR A 207 -10.89 6.24 8.24
N THR A 208 -11.91 6.32 9.11
CA THR A 208 -13.33 6.32 8.72
C THR A 208 -14.05 7.59 9.18
N PHE A 209 -15.04 8.02 8.39
CA PHE A 209 -15.86 9.20 8.72
C PHE A 209 -16.97 8.89 9.73
N SER A 210 -17.38 7.64 9.86
CA SER A 210 -18.55 7.23 10.65
C SER A 210 -18.37 5.85 11.28
N LEU A 211 -19.15 5.57 12.29
CA LEU A 211 -19.35 4.25 12.92
C LEU A 211 -20.85 3.92 13.01
N ASN A 212 -21.66 4.39 12.07
CA ASN A 212 -23.11 4.17 12.02
C ASN A 212 -23.83 4.52 13.34
N GLY A 213 -23.35 5.57 14.02
CA GLY A 213 -23.92 6.05 15.29
C GLY A 213 -23.41 5.32 16.54
N TYR A 214 -22.57 4.30 16.42
CA TYR A 214 -21.93 3.68 17.58
C TYR A 214 -20.85 4.58 18.16
N PRO A 215 -20.85 4.87 19.48
CA PRO A 215 -19.78 5.64 20.10
C PRO A 215 -18.53 4.81 20.32
N LEU A 216 -17.37 5.43 20.20
CA LEU A 216 -16.11 4.83 20.65
C LEU A 216 -16.14 4.61 22.18
N PRO A 217 -15.58 3.51 22.69
CA PRO A 217 -15.56 3.22 24.11
C PRO A 217 -14.68 4.20 24.87
N ARG A 218 -15.08 4.61 26.09
CA ARG A 218 -14.36 5.58 26.90
C ARG A 218 -12.98 5.08 27.33
N ASP A 219 -12.81 3.78 27.52
CA ASP A 219 -11.54 3.12 27.88
C ASP A 219 -10.56 3.01 26.69
N ASN A 220 -11.06 3.16 25.45
CA ASN A 220 -10.23 3.22 24.25
C ASN A 220 -10.87 4.12 23.16
N PRO A 221 -10.74 5.44 23.25
CA PRO A 221 -11.27 6.37 22.24
C PRO A 221 -10.54 6.26 20.88
N ASN A 222 -9.50 5.43 20.80
CA ASN A 222 -8.72 5.16 19.61
C ASN A 222 -8.93 3.75 19.05
N LEU A 223 -9.98 3.02 19.51
CA LEU A 223 -10.26 1.66 19.05
C LEU A 223 -10.44 1.59 17.53
N VAL A 224 -11.06 2.62 16.94
CA VAL A 224 -11.10 2.84 15.48
C VAL A 224 -10.53 4.24 15.18
N SER A 225 -9.77 4.36 14.11
CA SER A 225 -9.22 5.63 13.66
C SER A 225 -10.29 6.44 12.91
N MET A 226 -10.72 7.55 13.52
CA MET A 226 -11.71 8.45 12.94
C MET A 226 -11.05 9.56 12.11
N ILE A 227 -11.77 10.07 11.11
CA ILE A 227 -11.35 11.26 10.35
C ILE A 227 -11.41 12.48 11.27
N GLU A 228 -10.27 12.95 11.70
CA GLU A 228 -10.05 14.17 12.47
C GLU A 228 -8.80 14.89 11.94
N ARG A 229 -8.97 16.01 11.23
CA ARG A 229 -7.89 16.66 10.46
C ARG A 229 -6.63 16.90 11.29
N LYS A 230 -6.76 17.42 12.51
CA LYS A 230 -5.61 17.71 13.37
C LYS A 230 -4.82 16.45 13.72
N LYS A 231 -5.54 15.39 14.11
CA LYS A 231 -4.91 14.09 14.44
C LYS A 231 -4.29 13.44 13.23
N MET A 232 -4.96 13.48 12.08
CA MET A 232 -4.42 12.99 10.81
C MET A 232 -3.12 13.70 10.45
N GLU A 233 -3.08 15.05 10.57
CA GLU A 233 -1.88 15.85 10.33
C GLU A 233 -0.72 15.46 11.26
N GLU A 234 -0.99 15.31 12.56
CA GLU A 234 0.00 14.87 13.55
C GLU A 234 0.55 13.46 13.22
N GLU A 235 -0.33 12.49 12.94
CA GLU A 235 0.03 11.12 12.62
C GLU A 235 0.80 11.02 11.29
N ILE A 236 0.35 11.71 10.24
CA ILE A 236 1.00 11.76 8.92
C ILE A 236 2.39 12.41 9.02
N THR A 237 2.50 13.56 9.69
CA THR A 237 3.78 14.27 9.85
C THR A 237 4.78 13.42 10.62
N SER A 238 4.32 12.66 11.61
CA SER A 238 5.18 11.76 12.40
C SER A 238 5.62 10.53 11.62
N LEU A 239 4.78 10.00 10.72
CA LEU A 239 5.06 8.79 9.94
C LEU A 239 5.91 9.07 8.71
N HIS A 240 5.70 10.21 8.04
CA HIS A 240 6.34 10.56 6.76
C HIS A 240 7.88 10.37 6.75
N PRO A 241 8.66 10.81 7.77
CA PRO A 241 10.11 10.62 7.76
C PRO A 241 10.56 9.17 8.00
N LEU A 242 9.66 8.25 8.30
CA LEU A 242 9.95 6.85 8.64
C LEU A 242 9.68 5.88 7.47
N CYS A 243 9.21 6.37 6.33
CA CYS A 243 8.88 5.55 5.18
C CYS A 243 9.30 6.20 3.86
N ASP A 244 9.47 5.37 2.83
CA ASP A 244 9.72 5.83 1.45
C ASP A 244 8.42 6.33 0.79
N PHE A 245 7.30 5.64 1.05
CA PHE A 245 5.98 6.00 0.55
C PHE A 245 4.95 5.96 1.68
N LEU A 246 4.06 6.95 1.71
CA LEU A 246 2.98 7.08 2.67
C LEU A 246 1.64 6.81 2.02
N ILE A 247 0.93 5.80 2.52
CA ILE A 247 -0.37 5.34 2.04
C ILE A 247 -1.44 5.63 3.10
N VAL A 248 -2.54 6.28 2.67
CA VAL A 248 -3.68 6.57 3.54
C VAL A 248 -4.94 5.94 2.96
N SER A 249 -5.55 5.01 3.69
CA SER A 249 -6.87 4.46 3.35
C SER A 249 -7.96 5.32 3.96
N MET A 250 -8.97 5.67 3.16
CA MET A 250 -10.06 6.58 3.54
C MET A 250 -11.42 5.93 3.30
N HIS A 251 -12.17 5.69 4.36
CA HIS A 251 -13.56 5.26 4.29
C HIS A 251 -14.47 6.47 4.44
N TRP A 252 -14.99 6.99 3.32
CA TRP A 252 -15.55 8.35 3.21
C TRP A 252 -16.58 8.52 2.10
N GLY A 253 -17.25 9.67 2.11
CA GLY A 253 -18.18 10.07 1.05
C GLY A 253 -19.62 9.66 1.32
N ASP A 254 -20.41 9.62 0.26
CA ASP A 254 -21.81 9.21 0.31
C ASP A 254 -21.98 7.91 -0.49
N GLU A 255 -22.78 6.98 0.06
CA GLU A 255 -23.09 5.72 -0.62
C GLU A 255 -23.71 5.97 -2.00
N TYR A 256 -23.26 5.21 -2.97
CA TYR A 256 -23.80 5.10 -4.34
C TYR A 256 -23.63 6.34 -5.23
N LEU A 257 -22.95 7.39 -4.76
CA LEU A 257 -22.60 8.52 -5.62
C LEU A 257 -21.47 8.13 -6.58
N LEU A 258 -21.73 8.27 -7.88
CA LEU A 258 -20.78 7.92 -8.96
C LEU A 258 -19.60 8.89 -9.08
N GLN A 259 -19.72 10.08 -8.47
CA GLN A 259 -18.66 11.09 -8.41
C GLN A 259 -18.33 11.40 -6.95
N PRO A 260 -17.06 11.66 -6.63
CA PRO A 260 -16.69 12.04 -5.29
C PRO A 260 -17.38 13.36 -4.90
N ASN A 261 -17.91 13.40 -3.68
CA ASN A 261 -18.52 14.61 -3.13
C ASN A 261 -17.46 15.62 -2.65
N LYS A 262 -17.92 16.80 -2.22
CA LYS A 262 -17.03 17.87 -1.77
C LYS A 262 -16.20 17.46 -0.53
N PHE A 263 -16.74 16.67 0.37
CA PHE A 263 -16.01 16.18 1.56
C PHE A 263 -14.81 15.32 1.15
N GLN A 264 -14.98 14.40 0.19
CA GLN A 264 -13.91 13.57 -0.34
C GLN A 264 -12.83 14.42 -1.03
N THR A 265 -13.23 15.35 -1.90
CA THR A 265 -12.27 16.18 -2.64
C THR A 265 -11.49 17.14 -1.74
N ASP A 266 -12.13 17.73 -0.71
CA ASP A 266 -11.47 18.60 0.27
C ASP A 266 -10.49 17.84 1.17
N LEU A 267 -10.80 16.59 1.53
CA LEU A 267 -9.88 15.75 2.30
C LEU A 267 -8.73 15.22 1.44
N ALA A 268 -8.99 14.85 0.19
CA ALA A 268 -7.94 14.44 -0.74
C ALA A 268 -6.91 15.58 -0.96
N ALA A 269 -7.40 16.81 -1.16
CA ALA A 269 -6.53 17.98 -1.26
C ALA A 269 -5.74 18.22 0.03
N PHE A 270 -6.38 18.09 1.21
CA PHE A 270 -5.70 18.20 2.50
C PHE A 270 -4.57 17.16 2.65
N LEU A 271 -4.83 15.89 2.32
CA LEU A 271 -3.83 14.81 2.39
C LEU A 271 -2.68 15.03 1.39
N SER A 272 -2.99 15.55 0.20
CA SER A 272 -1.97 15.92 -0.79
C SER A 272 -1.05 17.03 -0.27
N GLN A 273 -1.57 18.03 0.45
CA GLN A 273 -0.75 19.07 1.09
C GLN A 273 0.15 18.52 2.22
N LEU A 274 -0.13 17.34 2.74
CA LEU A 274 0.72 16.62 3.72
C LEU A 274 1.68 15.62 3.05
N ASN A 275 1.86 15.69 1.74
CA ASN A 275 2.74 14.83 0.95
C ASN A 275 2.41 13.32 1.02
N VAL A 276 1.13 12.96 1.18
CA VAL A 276 0.69 11.56 1.04
C VAL A 276 0.90 11.09 -0.40
N ASP A 277 1.47 9.91 -0.61
CA ASP A 277 1.77 9.39 -1.95
C ASP A 277 0.56 8.70 -2.59
N LEU A 278 -0.20 7.93 -1.81
CA LEU A 278 -1.34 7.16 -2.28
C LEU A 278 -2.53 7.29 -1.32
N ILE A 279 -3.70 7.61 -1.87
CA ILE A 279 -4.99 7.58 -1.16
C ILE A 279 -5.84 6.46 -1.75
N ILE A 280 -6.33 5.55 -0.88
CA ILE A 280 -7.21 4.44 -1.24
C ILE A 280 -8.58 4.67 -0.63
N GLY A 281 -9.55 5.02 -1.46
CA GLY A 281 -10.92 5.36 -1.02
C GLY A 281 -11.87 4.16 -1.04
N HIS A 282 -12.79 4.15 -0.06
CA HIS A 282 -13.79 3.13 0.22
C HIS A 282 -15.10 3.77 0.66
N HIS A 283 -16.20 3.01 0.80
CA HIS A 283 -17.53 3.36 1.29
C HIS A 283 -18.59 3.65 0.21
N PRO A 284 -18.33 4.38 -0.90
CA PRO A 284 -19.43 4.64 -1.87
C PRO A 284 -20.02 3.39 -2.49
N HIS A 285 -19.38 2.20 -2.36
CA HIS A 285 -19.81 0.93 -2.95
C HIS A 285 -19.95 0.92 -4.48
N VAL A 286 -19.46 1.97 -5.12
CA VAL A 286 -19.36 2.13 -6.58
C VAL A 286 -17.99 2.68 -6.93
N LEU A 287 -17.50 2.34 -8.12
CA LEU A 287 -16.24 2.90 -8.62
C LEU A 287 -16.38 4.41 -8.84
N GLN A 288 -15.45 5.18 -8.27
CA GLN A 288 -15.28 6.60 -8.53
C GLN A 288 -13.96 6.88 -9.25
N ARG A 289 -13.82 8.07 -9.81
CA ARG A 289 -12.63 8.48 -10.59
C ARG A 289 -11.34 8.43 -9.78
N VAL A 290 -10.23 8.45 -10.51
CA VAL A 290 -8.87 8.58 -9.95
C VAL A 290 -8.32 9.94 -10.34
N ASP A 291 -7.76 10.66 -9.40
CA ASP A 291 -7.11 11.95 -9.63
C ASP A 291 -5.62 11.90 -9.24
N LYS A 292 -4.82 12.71 -9.92
CA LYS A 292 -3.47 13.09 -9.50
C LYS A 292 -3.52 14.50 -8.93
N LEU A 293 -3.19 14.63 -7.65
CA LEU A 293 -3.29 15.89 -6.92
C LEU A 293 -1.89 16.46 -6.68
N PRO A 294 -1.66 17.76 -6.97
CA PRO A 294 -0.35 18.37 -6.79
C PRO A 294 0.05 18.43 -5.32
N ARG A 295 1.33 18.17 -5.03
CA ARG A 295 1.93 18.20 -3.71
C ARG A 295 2.91 19.37 -3.55
N PRO A 296 3.17 19.83 -2.30
CA PRO A 296 4.18 20.87 -2.03
C PRO A 296 5.60 20.50 -2.45
N ASP A 297 5.96 19.21 -2.45
CA ASP A 297 7.28 18.70 -2.86
C ASP A 297 7.46 18.60 -4.39
N GLY A 298 6.48 19.06 -5.18
CA GLY A 298 6.48 19.05 -6.64
C GLY A 298 6.08 17.71 -7.28
N LYS A 299 5.75 16.69 -6.46
CA LYS A 299 5.20 15.41 -6.90
C LYS A 299 3.67 15.45 -6.96
N GLU A 300 3.05 14.29 -7.17
CA GLU A 300 1.60 14.11 -7.18
C GLU A 300 1.18 13.04 -6.17
N THR A 301 0.05 13.26 -5.50
CA THR A 301 -0.68 12.23 -4.77
C THR A 301 -1.59 11.49 -5.73
N LEU A 302 -1.47 10.17 -5.81
CA LEU A 302 -2.40 9.33 -6.55
C LEU A 302 -3.61 9.02 -5.66
N CYS A 303 -4.81 9.48 -6.06
CA CYS A 303 -6.03 9.36 -5.28
C CYS A 303 -7.08 8.52 -6.01
N TYR A 304 -7.37 7.33 -5.49
CA TYR A 304 -8.52 6.51 -5.87
C TYR A 304 -9.67 6.86 -4.93
N TYR A 305 -10.68 7.61 -5.38
CA TYR A 305 -11.76 8.08 -4.52
C TYR A 305 -12.66 6.95 -4.00
N SER A 306 -12.90 5.92 -4.79
CA SER A 306 -13.56 4.68 -4.36
C SER A 306 -13.22 3.52 -5.30
N LEU A 307 -12.85 2.39 -4.70
CA LEU A 307 -12.65 1.13 -5.41
C LEU A 307 -13.97 0.33 -5.59
N GLY A 308 -15.08 0.82 -5.02
CA GLY A 308 -16.36 0.11 -5.04
C GLY A 308 -16.33 -1.22 -4.30
N ASN A 309 -17.34 -2.07 -4.53
CA ASN A 309 -17.41 -3.38 -3.90
C ASN A 309 -16.41 -4.36 -4.52
N PHE A 310 -15.59 -5.01 -3.69
CA PHE A 310 -14.82 -6.17 -4.12
C PHE A 310 -15.69 -7.42 -4.13
N VAL A 311 -16.51 -7.61 -3.07
CA VAL A 311 -17.59 -8.59 -3.03
C VAL A 311 -18.79 -8.04 -2.27
N SER A 312 -19.99 -8.22 -2.84
CA SER A 312 -21.24 -7.81 -2.21
C SER A 312 -22.42 -8.51 -2.87
N HIS A 313 -23.53 -8.72 -2.15
CA HIS A 313 -24.82 -9.10 -2.72
C HIS A 313 -25.79 -7.90 -2.84
N GLN A 314 -25.29 -6.70 -2.98
CA GLN A 314 -26.10 -5.54 -3.38
C GLN A 314 -26.66 -5.75 -4.80
N ARG A 315 -27.85 -5.18 -5.09
CA ARG A 315 -28.68 -5.62 -6.24
C ARG A 315 -28.76 -4.59 -7.38
N GLU A 316 -27.92 -3.56 -7.35
CA GLU A 316 -27.86 -2.56 -8.41
C GLU A 316 -26.59 -2.77 -9.26
N ARG A 317 -26.71 -2.55 -10.56
CA ARG A 317 -25.64 -2.86 -11.52
C ARG A 317 -24.35 -2.06 -11.29
N GLU A 318 -24.46 -0.84 -10.74
CA GLU A 318 -23.30 -0.02 -10.38
C GLU A 318 -22.52 -0.61 -9.20
N ARG A 319 -23.17 -1.44 -8.36
CA ARG A 319 -22.62 -1.99 -7.11
C ARG A 319 -22.02 -3.38 -7.26
N ILE A 320 -22.24 -4.05 -8.41
CA ILE A 320 -21.61 -5.35 -8.69
C ILE A 320 -20.27 -5.20 -9.41
N ILE A 321 -19.94 -4.00 -9.89
CA ILE A 321 -18.65 -3.69 -10.48
C ILE A 321 -17.81 -2.88 -9.51
N GLY A 322 -16.69 -3.45 -9.11
CA GLY A 322 -15.66 -2.81 -8.31
C GLY A 322 -14.31 -2.85 -9.01
N GLY A 323 -13.25 -2.57 -8.27
CA GLY A 323 -11.90 -2.56 -8.80
C GLY A 323 -10.87 -3.02 -7.79
N MET A 324 -9.78 -3.55 -8.32
CA MET A 324 -8.52 -3.65 -7.60
C MET A 324 -7.57 -2.61 -8.19
N LEU A 325 -7.04 -1.69 -7.38
CA LEU A 325 -5.91 -0.89 -7.83
C LEU A 325 -4.67 -1.77 -7.92
N SER A 326 -3.83 -1.52 -8.90
CA SER A 326 -2.53 -2.16 -9.06
C SER A 326 -1.50 -1.09 -9.39
N LEU A 327 -0.33 -1.16 -8.79
CA LEU A 327 0.78 -0.24 -9.04
C LEU A 327 2.12 -0.86 -8.64
N THR A 328 3.21 -0.19 -9.01
CA THR A 328 4.57 -0.53 -8.61
C THR A 328 5.21 0.67 -7.90
N PHE A 329 5.64 0.48 -6.66
CA PHE A 329 6.54 1.42 -5.98
C PHE A 329 7.97 1.17 -6.47
N VAL A 330 8.66 2.24 -6.83
CA VAL A 330 10.04 2.19 -7.34
C VAL A 330 10.93 3.09 -6.50
N LYS A 331 12.07 2.54 -6.08
CA LYS A 331 13.13 3.26 -5.34
C LYS A 331 14.46 3.02 -6.01
N LYS A 332 15.16 4.08 -6.41
CA LYS A 332 16.54 4.00 -6.89
C LYS A 332 17.52 4.15 -5.72
N SER A 333 18.70 3.54 -5.84
CA SER A 333 19.78 3.69 -4.85
C SER A 333 20.24 5.14 -4.66
N THR A 334 19.89 6.03 -5.59
CA THR A 334 20.08 7.49 -5.51
C THR A 334 19.10 8.19 -4.57
N GLY A 335 18.07 7.49 -4.07
CA GLY A 335 17.00 8.03 -3.25
C GLY A 335 15.78 8.53 -4.04
N GLU A 336 15.78 8.45 -5.36
CA GLU A 336 14.62 8.80 -6.20
C GLU A 336 13.50 7.79 -5.97
N LEU A 337 12.26 8.29 -5.79
CA LEU A 337 11.04 7.52 -5.52
C LEU A 337 9.96 7.85 -6.55
N SER A 338 9.32 6.84 -7.13
CA SER A 338 8.19 6.98 -8.06
C SER A 338 7.13 5.89 -7.86
N ILE A 339 5.88 6.19 -8.27
CA ILE A 339 4.81 5.21 -8.43
C ILE A 339 4.63 4.99 -9.94
N GLU A 340 4.77 3.74 -10.38
CA GLU A 340 4.72 3.36 -11.78
C GLU A 340 3.66 2.29 -12.04
N ASN A 341 3.33 2.03 -13.30
CA ASN A 341 2.41 0.97 -13.75
C ASN A 341 1.08 0.96 -12.98
N TYR A 342 0.60 2.14 -12.57
CA TYR A 342 -0.65 2.24 -11.82
C TYR A 342 -1.87 2.11 -12.72
N GLY A 343 -2.96 1.54 -12.18
CA GLY A 343 -4.23 1.39 -12.88
C GLY A 343 -5.28 0.69 -12.03
N ILE A 344 -6.40 0.37 -12.66
CA ILE A 344 -7.50 -0.39 -12.07
C ILE A 344 -7.70 -1.67 -12.85
N ILE A 345 -7.82 -2.79 -12.16
CA ILE A 345 -8.36 -4.05 -12.66
C ILE A 345 -9.85 -4.06 -12.27
N PRO A 346 -10.78 -3.79 -13.19
CA PRO A 346 -12.20 -3.88 -12.87
C PRO A 346 -12.58 -5.32 -12.56
N VAL A 347 -13.41 -5.51 -11.53
CA VAL A 347 -13.90 -6.82 -11.11
C VAL A 347 -15.42 -6.83 -11.04
N ILE A 348 -16.00 -8.00 -11.28
CA ILE A 348 -17.45 -8.23 -11.21
C ILE A 348 -17.73 -9.22 -10.10
N THR A 349 -18.55 -8.84 -9.12
CA THR A 349 -19.17 -9.81 -8.20
C THR A 349 -20.26 -10.57 -8.96
N HIS A 350 -19.98 -11.80 -9.35
CA HIS A 350 -20.94 -12.70 -10.00
C HIS A 350 -21.62 -13.58 -8.97
N TYR A 351 -22.92 -13.77 -9.11
CA TYR A 351 -23.73 -14.76 -8.40
C TYR A 351 -24.87 -15.24 -9.30
N ASP A 352 -25.37 -16.46 -9.08
CA ASP A 352 -26.49 -16.99 -9.83
C ASP A 352 -27.86 -16.44 -9.34
N ARG A 353 -28.94 -16.86 -9.99
CA ARG A 353 -30.30 -16.40 -9.67
C ARG A 353 -30.77 -16.72 -8.26
N SER A 354 -30.13 -17.66 -7.57
CA SER A 354 -30.38 -18.05 -6.18
C SER A 354 -29.42 -17.44 -5.17
N PHE A 355 -28.61 -16.46 -5.59
CA PHE A 355 -27.54 -15.86 -4.79
C PHE A 355 -26.50 -16.88 -4.32
N LYS A 356 -26.25 -17.92 -5.14
CA LYS A 356 -25.24 -18.95 -4.94
C LYS A 356 -24.13 -18.80 -5.96
N ASN A 357 -23.10 -19.65 -5.85
CA ASN A 357 -21.97 -19.67 -6.76
C ASN A 357 -21.30 -18.30 -6.91
N THR A 358 -21.24 -17.55 -5.79
CA THR A 358 -20.62 -16.23 -5.80
C THR A 358 -19.12 -16.34 -6.09
N LYS A 359 -18.67 -15.55 -7.07
CA LYS A 359 -17.26 -15.41 -7.46
C LYS A 359 -16.95 -13.99 -7.89
N ILE A 360 -15.72 -13.58 -7.66
CA ILE A 360 -15.18 -12.32 -8.16
C ILE A 360 -14.40 -12.61 -9.44
N TYR A 361 -14.83 -12.02 -10.55
CA TYR A 361 -14.16 -12.17 -11.84
C TYR A 361 -13.49 -10.86 -12.27
N PRO A 362 -12.24 -10.86 -12.71
CA PRO A 362 -11.72 -9.75 -13.48
C PRO A 362 -12.57 -9.52 -14.74
N LEU A 363 -12.91 -8.27 -15.05
CA LEU A 363 -13.78 -7.94 -16.18
C LEU A 363 -13.21 -8.48 -17.50
N TYR A 364 -11.90 -8.52 -17.67
CA TYR A 364 -11.26 -9.02 -18.90
C TYR A 364 -11.43 -10.54 -19.11
N SER A 365 -11.75 -11.30 -18.07
CA SER A 365 -12.05 -12.73 -18.12
C SER A 365 -13.54 -13.06 -17.99
N TYR A 366 -14.40 -12.03 -17.82
CA TYR A 366 -15.85 -12.21 -17.67
C TYR A 366 -16.47 -12.48 -19.03
N THR A 367 -17.22 -13.60 -19.16
CA THR A 367 -17.75 -14.05 -20.45
C THR A 367 -19.21 -13.65 -20.65
N GLN A 368 -19.70 -13.75 -21.90
CA GLN A 368 -21.10 -13.50 -22.23
C GLN A 368 -22.02 -14.54 -21.56
N GLU A 369 -21.56 -15.79 -21.36
CA GLU A 369 -22.29 -16.84 -20.65
C GLU A 369 -22.50 -16.47 -19.18
N LEU A 370 -21.43 -16.02 -18.50
CA LEU A 370 -21.51 -15.53 -17.12
C LEU A 370 -22.44 -14.33 -17.02
N LEU A 371 -22.31 -13.36 -17.93
CA LEU A 371 -23.19 -12.20 -17.97
C LEU A 371 -24.66 -12.60 -18.13
N ASN A 372 -24.95 -13.59 -18.97
CA ASN A 372 -26.31 -14.10 -19.20
C ASN A 372 -26.87 -14.87 -18.00
N ALA A 373 -26.00 -15.54 -17.24
CA ALA A 373 -26.35 -16.30 -16.03
C ALA A 373 -26.45 -15.45 -14.77
N HIS A 374 -25.98 -14.19 -14.80
CA HIS A 374 -25.92 -13.35 -13.61
C HIS A 374 -27.27 -13.13 -12.97
N GLY A 375 -27.37 -13.35 -11.66
CA GLY A 375 -28.60 -13.27 -10.88
C GLY A 375 -29.25 -11.89 -10.87
N LEU A 376 -28.46 -10.82 -11.00
CA LEU A 376 -28.94 -9.44 -11.05
C LEU A 376 -29.96 -9.21 -12.19
N LYS A 377 -29.86 -9.93 -13.30
CA LYS A 377 -30.83 -9.84 -14.41
C LYS A 377 -32.28 -10.11 -14.02
N ASN A 378 -32.52 -10.72 -12.86
CA ASN A 378 -33.86 -10.90 -12.31
C ASN A 378 -34.44 -9.61 -11.69
N PHE A 379 -33.59 -8.67 -11.34
CA PHE A 379 -33.95 -7.48 -10.55
C PHE A 379 -33.74 -6.18 -11.34
N GLU A 380 -32.76 -6.17 -12.23
CA GLU A 380 -32.36 -4.95 -12.94
C GLU A 380 -32.12 -5.19 -14.44
N ARG A 381 -32.54 -4.21 -15.25
CA ARG A 381 -32.30 -4.19 -16.71
C ARG A 381 -31.00 -3.46 -17.03
N GLY A 382 -30.43 -3.77 -18.21
CA GLY A 382 -29.29 -3.01 -18.76
C GLY A 382 -27.93 -3.47 -18.27
N LEU A 383 -27.82 -4.66 -17.64
CA LEU A 383 -26.54 -5.27 -17.38
C LEU A 383 -25.92 -5.78 -18.68
N SER A 384 -24.85 -5.17 -19.14
CA SER A 384 -24.18 -5.44 -20.41
C SER A 384 -22.70 -5.09 -20.35
N PHE A 385 -21.90 -5.57 -21.31
CA PHE A 385 -20.50 -5.14 -21.43
C PHE A 385 -20.37 -3.65 -21.79
N GLU A 386 -21.33 -3.09 -22.55
CA GLU A 386 -21.38 -1.66 -22.82
C GLU A 386 -21.53 -0.86 -21.52
N PHE A 387 -22.39 -1.31 -20.60
CA PHE A 387 -22.51 -0.71 -19.27
C PHE A 387 -21.20 -0.78 -18.50
N PHE A 388 -20.53 -1.94 -18.44
CA PHE A 388 -19.26 -2.10 -17.73
C PHE A 388 -18.16 -1.21 -18.33
N ASN A 389 -18.07 -1.14 -19.66
CA ASN A 389 -17.13 -0.24 -20.32
C ASN A 389 -17.43 1.23 -19.99
N GLY A 390 -18.70 1.65 -20.02
CA GLY A 390 -19.09 3.00 -19.62
C GLY A 390 -18.77 3.34 -18.16
N VAL A 391 -18.74 2.35 -17.25
CA VAL A 391 -18.23 2.55 -15.88
C VAL A 391 -16.72 2.79 -15.91
N THR A 392 -15.96 1.97 -16.62
CA THR A 392 -14.49 2.07 -16.66
C THR A 392 -13.99 3.32 -17.37
N ASP A 393 -14.69 3.78 -18.42
CA ASP A 393 -14.29 4.94 -19.23
C ASP A 393 -14.31 6.28 -18.43
N ARG A 394 -15.10 6.34 -17.35
CA ARG A 394 -15.20 7.54 -16.50
C ARG A 394 -14.21 7.58 -15.32
N LEU A 395 -13.34 6.55 -15.16
CA LEU A 395 -12.48 6.44 -13.99
C LEU A 395 -11.25 7.36 -14.03
N ASN A 396 -10.90 7.91 -15.19
CA ASN A 396 -9.69 8.74 -15.38
C ASN A 396 -8.40 8.02 -14.97
N ALA A 397 -8.32 6.70 -15.19
CA ALA A 397 -7.18 5.87 -14.85
C ALA A 397 -6.94 4.80 -15.92
N PRO A 398 -5.71 4.32 -16.09
CA PRO A 398 -5.43 3.16 -16.93
C PRO A 398 -6.25 1.94 -16.48
N ILE A 399 -6.91 1.29 -17.43
CA ILE A 399 -7.67 0.05 -17.20
C ILE A 399 -6.79 -1.14 -17.56
N ILE A 400 -6.49 -1.96 -16.57
CA ILE A 400 -5.65 -3.15 -16.70
C ILE A 400 -6.52 -4.30 -17.19
N ARG A 401 -6.17 -4.86 -18.35
CA ARG A 401 -6.95 -5.87 -19.09
C ARG A 401 -6.27 -7.25 -19.15
N SER A 402 -5.32 -7.50 -18.25
CA SER A 402 -4.64 -8.78 -18.07
C SER A 402 -4.06 -8.84 -16.66
N ASN A 403 -3.53 -9.99 -16.23
CA ASN A 403 -2.80 -10.06 -14.96
C ASN A 403 -1.52 -9.20 -15.07
N PRO A 404 -1.39 -8.10 -14.28
CA PRO A 404 -0.26 -7.16 -14.42
C PRO A 404 1.07 -7.73 -13.94
N PHE A 405 1.04 -8.83 -13.17
CA PHE A 405 2.21 -9.45 -12.56
C PHE A 405 2.64 -10.75 -13.25
N THR A 406 2.02 -11.11 -14.36
CA THR A 406 2.47 -12.25 -15.15
C THR A 406 3.78 -11.88 -15.84
N ILE A 407 4.88 -12.51 -15.44
CA ILE A 407 6.11 -12.50 -16.22
C ILE A 407 5.79 -13.27 -17.51
N LEU A 408 5.74 -12.58 -18.65
CA LEU A 408 5.69 -13.24 -19.94
C LEU A 408 6.99 -14.04 -20.09
N PRO A 409 6.90 -15.32 -20.48
CA PRO A 409 8.06 -16.20 -20.59
C PRO A 409 9.06 -15.73 -21.66
#